data_2d9713aa3bb12483873458a1798fef34
#
_entry.id   2d9713aa3bb12483873458a1798fef34
#
_cell.length_a   1.000
_cell.length_b   1.000
_cell.length_c   1.000
_cell.angle_alpha   90.00
_cell.angle_beta   90.00
_cell.angle_gamma   90.00
#
_symmetry.space_group_name_H-M   'P 1'
#
loop_
_entity.id
_entity.type
_entity.pdbx_description
1 polymer ?
#
loop_
_entity_poly.entity_id
_entity_poly.type
_entity_poly.pdbx_seq_one_letter_code
_entity_poly.pdbx_strand_id
1 'polypeptide(L)'
;MGCPTADVEVDVDMESYDDATYLWGANVTLNTPLEGAPEGYTTFVAWGELSRETEARNFANFWTWLGDLRRLCRSEGRTFAAYCFWAQAEDGAMNRAVAAPVDGGPTVRDLDDFRQQSPSEWIDLHELAKEQIQTEGPLGLKQLAASAGFQWRDENPSGEASMLWYEVATRGDRDEAATSRQRILDYNEDDCRATKSLRDWLNGPAKTLAHRDDPL
;
A
#
# COMPACT_ATOMS: atom_id res chain seq x y z
N MET A 1 -19.86 -2.92 11.52
CA MET A 1 -18.68 -2.11 11.22
C MET A 1 -17.44 -2.98 11.37
N GLY A 2 -16.50 -2.90 10.48
CA GLY A 2 -15.23 -3.62 10.54
C GLY A 2 -14.56 -3.71 9.18
N CYS A 3 -13.28 -3.99 9.18
CA CYS A 3 -12.48 -4.30 8.01
C CYS A 3 -12.36 -5.83 7.88
N PRO A 4 -12.47 -6.43 6.69
CA PRO A 4 -12.16 -7.84 6.47
C PRO A 4 -10.77 -8.18 7.02
N THR A 5 -10.61 -9.40 7.54
CA THR A 5 -9.34 -9.91 8.07
C THR A 5 -8.95 -11.21 7.37
N ALA A 6 -7.65 -11.53 7.35
CA ALA A 6 -7.12 -12.74 6.78
C ALA A 6 -5.99 -13.34 7.66
N ASP A 7 -5.60 -14.59 7.40
CA ASP A 7 -4.44 -15.20 8.07
C ASP A 7 -3.14 -14.48 7.73
N VAL A 8 -3.04 -14.01 6.46
CA VAL A 8 -1.92 -13.19 5.94
C VAL A 8 -2.49 -11.91 5.36
N GLU A 9 -2.03 -10.80 5.87
CA GLU A 9 -2.46 -9.46 5.50
C GLU A 9 -1.29 -8.66 4.96
N VAL A 10 -1.51 -7.90 3.87
CA VAL A 10 -0.48 -7.10 3.21
C VAL A 10 -1.01 -5.69 3.06
N ASP A 11 -0.40 -4.73 3.75
CA ASP A 11 -0.70 -3.31 3.59
C ASP A 11 0.22 -2.73 2.54
N VAL A 12 -0.37 -2.21 1.45
CA VAL A 12 0.34 -1.74 0.24
C VAL A 12 0.23 -0.24 0.11
N ASP A 13 1.34 0.39 -0.23
CA ASP A 13 1.41 1.80 -0.60
C ASP A 13 2.42 2.01 -1.74
N MET A 14 2.28 3.11 -2.50
CA MET A 14 3.16 3.40 -3.62
C MET A 14 3.59 4.85 -3.65
N GLU A 15 4.83 5.11 -4.17
CA GLU A 15 5.34 6.44 -4.41
C GLU A 15 5.53 6.71 -5.89
N SER A 16 5.16 7.92 -6.30
CA SER A 16 5.26 8.37 -7.69
C SER A 16 6.02 9.69 -7.81
N TYR A 17 6.66 9.86 -8.97
CA TYR A 17 7.30 11.10 -9.39
C TYR A 17 6.95 11.33 -10.87
N ASP A 18 6.44 12.54 -11.22
CA ASP A 18 6.04 12.89 -12.58
C ASP A 18 5.18 11.82 -13.28
N ASP A 19 4.07 11.41 -12.69
CA ASP A 19 3.15 10.41 -13.23
C ASP A 19 3.74 8.98 -13.41
N ALA A 20 4.94 8.70 -12.91
CA ALA A 20 5.54 7.37 -12.93
C ALA A 20 5.73 6.84 -11.51
N THR A 21 5.28 5.61 -11.27
CA THR A 21 5.45 4.94 -9.98
C THR A 21 6.84 4.36 -9.88
N TYR A 22 7.62 4.83 -8.89
CA TYR A 22 8.99 4.37 -8.69
C TYR A 22 9.18 3.41 -7.52
N LEU A 23 8.20 3.37 -6.60
CA LEU A 23 8.26 2.50 -5.43
C LEU A 23 6.90 1.84 -5.18
N TRP A 24 6.92 0.55 -4.91
CA TRP A 24 5.86 -0.23 -4.30
C TRP A 24 6.35 -0.75 -2.96
N GLY A 25 5.66 -0.41 -1.89
CA GLY A 25 5.91 -0.92 -0.54
C GLY A 25 4.81 -1.85 -0.10
N ALA A 26 5.18 -2.81 0.73
CA ALA A 26 4.26 -3.77 1.31
C ALA A 26 4.68 -4.13 2.73
N ASN A 27 3.76 -4.04 3.68
CA ASN A 27 3.99 -4.50 5.05
C ASN A 27 3.13 -5.74 5.32
N VAL A 28 3.79 -6.88 5.56
CA VAL A 28 3.12 -8.17 5.79
C VAL A 28 2.90 -8.40 7.27
N THR A 29 1.67 -8.77 7.62
CA THR A 29 1.28 -9.22 8.96
C THR A 29 0.82 -10.68 8.90
N LEU A 30 1.42 -11.54 9.71
CA LEU A 30 1.04 -12.94 9.83
C LEU A 30 0.16 -13.11 11.09
N ASN A 31 -1.17 -13.06 10.92
CA ASN A 31 -2.13 -13.35 12.00
C ASN A 31 -2.12 -14.84 12.38
N THR A 32 -1.71 -15.69 11.44
CA THR A 32 -1.43 -17.09 11.63
C THR A 32 -0.03 -17.40 11.06
N PRO A 33 0.86 -18.03 11.83
CA PRO A 33 2.20 -18.36 11.34
C PRO A 33 2.15 -19.15 10.02
N LEU A 34 2.99 -18.76 9.06
CA LEU A 34 3.12 -19.39 7.75
C LEU A 34 4.60 -19.54 7.40
N GLU A 35 5.10 -20.77 7.36
CA GLU A 35 6.50 -21.03 7.06
C GLU A 35 6.84 -20.58 5.62
N GLY A 36 7.96 -19.88 5.46
CA GLY A 36 8.39 -19.34 4.17
C GLY A 36 7.73 -18.02 3.77
N ALA A 37 6.72 -17.54 4.50
CA ALA A 37 6.17 -16.22 4.27
C ALA A 37 7.07 -15.12 4.89
N PRO A 38 7.32 -14.01 4.18
CA PRO A 38 7.98 -12.85 4.78
C PRO A 38 7.04 -12.20 5.81
N GLU A 39 7.60 -11.57 6.83
CA GLU A 39 6.86 -10.70 7.75
C GLU A 39 7.54 -9.33 7.83
N GLY A 40 6.75 -8.27 7.98
CA GLY A 40 7.23 -6.90 8.00
C GLY A 40 7.31 -6.26 6.63
N TYR A 41 8.11 -5.19 6.54
CA TYR A 41 8.15 -4.32 5.37
C TYR A 41 9.09 -4.83 4.28
N THR A 42 8.63 -4.79 3.04
CA THR A 42 9.38 -5.12 1.81
C THR A 42 9.13 -4.04 0.76
N THR A 43 10.15 -3.68 -0.03
CA THR A 43 10.02 -2.66 -1.07
C THR A 43 10.52 -3.13 -2.42
N PHE A 44 9.92 -2.55 -3.47
CA PHE A 44 10.31 -2.68 -4.88
C PHE A 44 10.50 -1.27 -5.41
N VAL A 45 11.75 -0.87 -5.64
CA VAL A 45 12.08 0.51 -5.93
C VAL A 45 13.04 0.66 -7.11
N ALA A 46 12.77 1.64 -7.95
CA ALA A 46 13.63 2.04 -9.07
C ALA A 46 14.28 3.39 -8.78
N TRP A 47 15.57 3.37 -8.43
CA TRP A 47 16.38 4.58 -8.29
C TRP A 47 17.04 4.93 -9.61
N GLY A 48 16.62 5.98 -10.27
CA GLY A 48 17.22 6.41 -11.51
C GLY A 48 16.21 7.00 -12.50
N GLU A 49 16.53 6.91 -13.79
CA GLU A 49 15.64 7.39 -14.84
C GLU A 49 14.33 6.60 -14.86
N LEU A 50 13.23 7.31 -14.71
CA LEU A 50 11.89 6.75 -14.80
C LEU A 50 11.43 6.75 -16.26
N SER A 51 11.10 5.56 -16.74
CA SER A 51 10.47 5.33 -18.05
C SER A 51 9.29 4.37 -17.86
N ARG A 52 8.45 4.28 -18.85
CA ARG A 52 7.33 3.30 -18.83
C ARG A 52 7.82 1.87 -18.65
N GLU A 53 8.98 1.53 -19.22
CA GLU A 53 9.58 0.19 -19.06
C GLU A 53 10.10 -0.01 -17.63
N THR A 54 10.76 1.00 -17.04
CA THR A 54 11.27 0.93 -15.67
C THR A 54 10.12 0.80 -14.67
N GLU A 55 9.05 1.59 -14.83
CA GLU A 55 7.82 1.50 -14.03
C GLU A 55 7.20 0.10 -14.13
N ALA A 56 7.01 -0.41 -15.36
CA ALA A 56 6.42 -1.72 -15.60
C ALA A 56 7.25 -2.87 -15.03
N ARG A 57 8.58 -2.80 -15.14
CA ARG A 57 9.49 -3.80 -14.57
C ARG A 57 9.48 -3.79 -13.04
N ASN A 58 9.46 -2.61 -12.44
CA ASN A 58 9.37 -2.47 -10.99
C ASN A 58 8.05 -3.04 -10.46
N PHE A 59 6.95 -2.71 -11.12
CA PHE A 59 5.64 -3.29 -10.81
C PHE A 59 5.60 -4.80 -11.00
N ALA A 60 6.19 -5.33 -12.07
CA ALA A 60 6.23 -6.78 -12.32
C ALA A 60 6.96 -7.54 -11.20
N ASN A 61 8.02 -6.96 -10.61
CA ASN A 61 8.72 -7.54 -9.47
C ASN A 61 7.81 -7.59 -8.22
N PHE A 62 7.15 -6.47 -7.91
CA PHE A 62 6.15 -6.42 -6.82
C PHE A 62 5.02 -7.42 -7.04
N TRP A 63 4.45 -7.46 -8.25
CA TRP A 63 3.35 -8.35 -8.60
C TRP A 63 3.72 -9.83 -8.47
N THR A 64 4.91 -10.20 -8.94
CA THR A 64 5.42 -11.56 -8.81
C THR A 64 5.53 -11.97 -7.35
N TRP A 65 6.13 -11.12 -6.53
CA TRP A 65 6.27 -11.34 -5.09
C TRP A 65 4.90 -11.47 -4.39
N LEU A 66 3.97 -10.56 -4.67
CA LEU A 66 2.61 -10.61 -4.11
C LEU A 66 1.88 -11.89 -4.51
N GLY A 67 2.02 -12.28 -5.79
CA GLY A 67 1.45 -13.50 -6.34
C GLY A 67 2.05 -14.76 -5.73
N ASP A 68 3.36 -14.78 -5.44
CA ASP A 68 4.03 -15.90 -4.78
C ASP A 68 3.52 -16.06 -3.34
N LEU A 69 3.43 -14.97 -2.58
CA LEU A 69 2.89 -14.99 -1.23
C LEU A 69 1.43 -15.47 -1.21
N ARG A 70 0.61 -14.96 -2.14
CA ARG A 70 -0.79 -15.38 -2.29
C ARG A 70 -0.92 -16.86 -2.65
N ARG A 71 -0.04 -17.39 -3.53
CA ARG A 71 -0.01 -18.83 -3.87
C ARG A 71 0.39 -19.69 -2.67
N LEU A 72 1.39 -19.24 -1.91
CA LEU A 72 1.82 -19.90 -0.67
C LEU A 72 0.65 -19.98 0.32
N CYS A 73 -0.07 -18.88 0.57
CA CYS A 73 -1.25 -18.88 1.43
C CYS A 73 -2.27 -19.95 0.98
N ARG A 74 -2.59 -19.99 -0.30
CA ARG A 74 -3.58 -20.93 -0.85
C ARG A 74 -3.12 -22.39 -0.75
N SER A 75 -1.83 -22.67 -0.98
CA SER A 75 -1.29 -24.03 -0.85
C SER A 75 -1.34 -24.56 0.58
N GLU A 76 -1.26 -23.67 1.57
CA GLU A 76 -1.30 -23.98 3.00
C GLU A 76 -2.70 -23.80 3.62
N GLY A 77 -3.73 -23.59 2.77
CA GLY A 77 -5.11 -23.40 3.22
C GLY A 77 -5.32 -22.14 4.07
N ARG A 78 -4.51 -21.11 3.86
CA ARG A 78 -4.58 -19.81 4.54
C ARG A 78 -5.33 -18.81 3.71
N THR A 79 -6.04 -17.92 4.38
CA THR A 79 -6.68 -16.75 3.77
C THR A 79 -5.66 -15.64 3.56
N PHE A 80 -5.86 -14.86 2.49
CA PHE A 80 -5.01 -13.75 2.08
C PHE A 80 -5.85 -12.49 1.85
N ALA A 81 -5.35 -11.33 2.25
CA ALA A 81 -5.93 -10.04 1.88
C ALA A 81 -4.83 -8.99 1.73
N ALA A 82 -4.95 -8.16 0.71
CA ALA A 82 -4.14 -6.97 0.50
C ALA A 82 -5.00 -5.72 0.65
N TYR A 83 -4.46 -4.70 1.29
CA TYR A 83 -5.14 -3.45 1.62
C TYR A 83 -4.36 -2.28 1.08
N CYS A 84 -5.09 -1.28 0.59
CA CYS A 84 -4.55 0.03 0.23
C CYS A 84 -5.43 1.12 0.83
N PHE A 85 -4.92 2.35 0.78
CA PHE A 85 -5.72 3.51 1.13
C PHE A 85 -5.97 4.35 -0.12
N TRP A 86 -7.23 4.36 -0.60
CA TRP A 86 -7.65 5.01 -1.84
C TRP A 86 -7.19 4.27 -3.11
N ALA A 87 -7.74 3.08 -3.34
CA ALA A 87 -7.38 2.16 -4.44
C ALA A 87 -7.35 2.81 -5.83
N GLN A 88 -8.00 3.95 -6.05
CA GLN A 88 -7.95 4.65 -7.32
C GLN A 88 -6.52 5.04 -7.72
N ALA A 89 -5.66 5.36 -6.77
CA ALA A 89 -4.26 5.74 -7.02
C ALA A 89 -3.44 4.50 -7.41
N GLU A 90 -3.50 3.44 -6.59
CA GLU A 90 -2.78 2.18 -6.83
C GLU A 90 -3.28 1.49 -8.10
N ASP A 91 -4.60 1.44 -8.31
CA ASP A 91 -5.21 0.89 -9.52
C ASP A 91 -4.78 1.66 -10.77
N GLY A 92 -4.70 2.98 -10.69
CA GLY A 92 -4.18 3.82 -11.76
C GLY A 92 -2.73 3.49 -12.09
N ALA A 93 -1.87 3.35 -11.07
CA ALA A 93 -0.47 2.97 -11.21
C ALA A 93 -0.31 1.56 -11.81
N MET A 94 -1.06 0.57 -11.31
CA MET A 94 -1.09 -0.79 -11.85
C MET A 94 -1.50 -0.81 -13.33
N ASN A 95 -2.56 -0.09 -13.69
CA ASN A 95 -3.05 0.00 -15.07
C ASN A 95 -2.02 0.66 -16.00
N ARG A 96 -1.30 1.70 -15.54
CA ARG A 96 -0.21 2.32 -16.32
C ARG A 96 0.93 1.35 -16.53
N ALA A 97 1.32 0.60 -15.50
CA ALA A 97 2.42 -0.35 -15.58
C ALA A 97 2.14 -1.48 -16.58
N VAL A 98 0.94 -2.07 -16.57
CA VAL A 98 0.59 -3.16 -17.52
C VAL A 98 0.35 -2.66 -18.94
N ALA A 99 0.15 -1.36 -19.16
CA ALA A 99 0.08 -0.77 -20.50
C ALA A 99 1.43 -0.76 -21.23
N ALA A 100 2.55 -0.95 -20.51
CA ALA A 100 3.89 -1.15 -21.07
C ALA A 100 4.39 -2.56 -20.70
N PRO A 101 3.95 -3.60 -21.42
CA PRO A 101 4.20 -4.99 -21.05
C PRO A 101 5.71 -5.31 -21.03
N VAL A 102 6.13 -6.04 -20.01
CA VAL A 102 7.49 -6.58 -19.86
C VAL A 102 7.43 -8.10 -19.75
N ASP A 103 8.52 -8.75 -20.12
CA ASP A 103 8.60 -10.22 -20.06
C ASP A 103 8.36 -10.72 -18.64
N GLY A 104 7.41 -11.63 -18.47
CA GLY A 104 7.02 -12.18 -17.17
C GLY A 104 6.19 -11.25 -16.30
N GLY A 105 5.86 -10.05 -16.77
CA GLY A 105 4.99 -9.11 -16.08
C GLY A 105 3.50 -9.49 -16.17
N PRO A 106 2.65 -8.88 -15.31
CA PRO A 106 1.21 -9.10 -15.33
C PRO A 106 0.56 -8.47 -16.57
N THR A 107 -0.60 -8.99 -16.91
CA THR A 107 -1.49 -8.47 -17.94
C THR A 107 -2.68 -7.74 -17.32
N VAL A 108 -3.43 -6.99 -18.13
CA VAL A 108 -4.71 -6.38 -17.70
C VAL A 108 -5.65 -7.44 -17.12
N ARG A 109 -5.70 -8.62 -17.72
CA ARG A 109 -6.53 -9.72 -17.23
C ARG A 109 -6.11 -10.20 -15.84
N ASP A 110 -4.81 -10.28 -15.56
CA ASP A 110 -4.32 -10.70 -14.24
C ASP A 110 -4.74 -9.71 -13.16
N LEU A 111 -4.74 -8.40 -13.46
CA LEU A 111 -5.25 -7.37 -12.56
C LEU A 111 -6.76 -7.49 -12.34
N ASP A 112 -7.52 -7.66 -13.43
CA ASP A 112 -8.98 -7.80 -13.34
C ASP A 112 -9.36 -9.06 -12.56
N ASP A 113 -8.71 -10.19 -12.82
CA ASP A 113 -8.91 -11.44 -12.10
C ASP A 113 -8.57 -11.30 -10.60
N PHE A 114 -7.58 -10.49 -10.24
CA PHE A 114 -7.24 -10.20 -8.83
C PHE A 114 -8.27 -9.31 -8.16
N ARG A 115 -8.66 -8.22 -8.79
CA ARG A 115 -9.61 -7.23 -8.25
C ARG A 115 -11.03 -7.77 -8.12
N GLN A 116 -11.41 -8.73 -8.97
CA GLN A 116 -12.76 -9.34 -9.01
C GLN A 116 -12.91 -10.58 -8.14
N GLN A 117 -11.92 -10.89 -7.28
CA GLN A 117 -12.05 -12.03 -6.35
C GLN A 117 -13.25 -11.87 -5.43
N SER A 118 -13.92 -12.99 -5.11
CA SER A 118 -15.00 -13.04 -4.15
C SER A 118 -14.76 -14.19 -3.15
N PRO A 119 -14.56 -13.90 -1.86
CA PRO A 119 -14.45 -12.56 -1.25
C PRO A 119 -13.27 -11.76 -1.81
N SER A 120 -13.35 -10.42 -1.73
CA SER A 120 -12.30 -9.54 -2.23
C SER A 120 -10.99 -9.75 -1.48
N GLU A 121 -9.90 -9.90 -2.24
CA GLU A 121 -8.53 -9.93 -1.72
C GLU A 121 -7.80 -8.58 -1.91
N TRP A 122 -8.43 -7.59 -2.55
CA TRP A 122 -7.95 -6.22 -2.69
C TRP A 122 -8.96 -5.26 -2.07
N ILE A 123 -8.58 -4.61 -0.97
CA ILE A 123 -9.50 -3.91 -0.09
C ILE A 123 -9.11 -2.44 0.01
N ASP A 124 -10.01 -1.55 -0.40
CA ASP A 124 -9.86 -0.11 -0.26
C ASP A 124 -10.35 0.35 1.12
N LEU A 125 -9.42 0.76 1.98
CA LEU A 125 -9.74 1.26 3.32
C LEU A 125 -10.37 2.65 3.29
N HIS A 126 -10.12 3.46 2.27
CA HIS A 126 -10.77 4.76 2.15
C HIS A 126 -12.28 4.59 1.93
N GLU A 127 -12.70 3.69 1.02
CA GLU A 127 -14.12 3.42 0.79
C GLU A 127 -14.77 2.78 2.04
N LEU A 128 -14.10 1.85 2.70
CA LEU A 128 -14.59 1.28 3.97
C LEU A 128 -14.74 2.34 5.06
N ALA A 129 -13.78 3.24 5.21
CA ALA A 129 -13.86 4.31 6.20
C ALA A 129 -15.00 5.29 5.88
N LYS A 130 -15.15 5.66 4.60
CA LYS A 130 -16.19 6.55 4.12
C LYS A 130 -17.61 6.00 4.36
N GLU A 131 -17.78 4.68 4.26
CA GLU A 131 -19.06 4.03 4.56
C GLU A 131 -19.36 3.95 6.05
N GLN A 132 -18.34 3.88 6.90
CA GLN A 132 -18.47 3.54 8.31
C GLN A 132 -18.28 4.71 9.26
N ILE A 133 -17.52 5.74 8.87
CA ILE A 133 -17.13 6.84 9.75
C ILE A 133 -17.75 8.15 9.28
N GLN A 134 -18.30 8.90 10.23
CA GLN A 134 -18.70 10.28 10.02
C GLN A 134 -17.58 11.19 10.49
N THR A 135 -17.04 12.03 9.61
CA THR A 135 -16.03 13.05 9.96
C THR A 135 -16.45 14.43 9.48
N GLU A 136 -16.04 15.47 10.21
CA GLU A 136 -16.23 16.87 9.79
C GLU A 136 -15.16 17.34 8.77
N GLY A 137 -14.15 16.53 8.48
CA GLY A 137 -13.01 16.86 7.64
C GLY A 137 -12.73 15.84 6.54
N PRO A 138 -11.67 16.04 5.74
CA PRO A 138 -11.28 15.10 4.70
C PRO A 138 -10.88 13.74 5.28
N LEU A 139 -11.30 12.67 4.59
CA LEU A 139 -10.98 11.30 4.94
C LEU A 139 -9.59 10.91 4.38
N GLY A 140 -8.53 11.62 4.79
CA GLY A 140 -7.16 11.26 4.40
C GLY A 140 -6.54 10.21 5.34
N LEU A 141 -5.60 9.40 4.84
CA LEU A 141 -4.90 8.41 5.66
C LEU A 141 -4.29 9.04 6.92
N LYS A 142 -3.65 10.21 6.78
CA LYS A 142 -2.98 10.89 7.90
C LYS A 142 -3.94 11.29 9.01
N GLN A 143 -5.12 11.78 8.66
CA GLN A 143 -6.14 12.16 9.64
C GLN A 143 -6.71 10.93 10.36
N LEU A 144 -7.04 9.88 9.58
CA LEU A 144 -7.65 8.67 10.13
C LEU A 144 -6.65 7.85 10.96
N ALA A 145 -5.42 7.68 10.48
CA ALA A 145 -4.38 6.95 11.21
C ALA A 145 -3.92 7.70 12.46
N ALA A 146 -3.91 9.05 12.46
CA ALA A 146 -3.70 9.83 13.67
C ALA A 146 -4.79 9.57 14.71
N SER A 147 -6.05 9.44 14.30
CA SER A 147 -7.17 9.05 15.18
C SER A 147 -7.00 7.61 15.70
N ALA A 148 -6.33 6.75 14.95
CA ALA A 148 -5.93 5.41 15.37
C ALA A 148 -4.67 5.40 16.27
N GLY A 149 -4.07 6.57 16.56
CA GLY A 149 -2.88 6.71 17.41
C GLY A 149 -1.56 6.52 16.68
N PHE A 150 -1.57 6.42 15.33
CA PHE A 150 -0.36 6.29 14.54
C PHE A 150 0.40 7.62 14.40
N GLN A 151 1.72 7.58 14.46
CA GLN A 151 2.60 8.72 14.27
C GLN A 151 3.70 8.37 13.27
N TRP A 152 3.84 9.20 12.24
CA TRP A 152 4.93 9.10 11.26
C TRP A 152 6.27 9.46 11.89
N ARG A 153 7.34 8.81 11.44
CA ARG A 153 8.72 9.16 11.82
C ARG A 153 9.12 10.54 11.28
N ASP A 154 8.63 10.90 10.10
CA ASP A 154 8.88 12.21 9.51
C ASP A 154 7.96 13.27 10.13
N GLU A 155 8.52 14.47 10.42
CA GLU A 155 7.76 15.59 11.01
C GLU A 155 6.77 16.24 10.03
N ASN A 156 7.06 16.17 8.73
CA ASN A 156 6.25 16.75 7.66
C ASN A 156 6.00 15.75 6.53
N PRO A 157 5.33 14.63 6.79
CA PRO A 157 5.10 13.59 5.81
C PRO A 157 4.09 14.06 4.75
N SER A 158 4.48 14.11 3.47
CA SER A 158 3.56 14.43 2.37
C SER A 158 4.05 13.83 1.05
N GLY A 159 3.12 13.49 0.14
CA GLY A 159 3.46 13.03 -1.19
C GLY A 159 4.25 14.09 -2.00
N GLU A 160 3.97 15.39 -1.80
CA GLU A 160 4.76 16.46 -2.43
C GLU A 160 6.22 16.48 -1.92
N ALA A 161 6.41 16.25 -0.62
CA ALA A 161 7.75 16.15 -0.04
C ALA A 161 8.50 14.93 -0.57
N SER A 162 7.82 13.78 -0.75
CA SER A 162 8.43 12.56 -1.31
C SER A 162 8.94 12.79 -2.72
N MET A 163 8.26 13.59 -3.56
CA MET A 163 8.75 13.96 -4.88
C MET A 163 10.06 14.76 -4.83
N LEU A 164 10.17 15.73 -3.90
CA LEU A 164 11.41 16.49 -3.72
C LEU A 164 12.56 15.60 -3.22
N TRP A 165 12.26 14.68 -2.31
CA TRP A 165 13.27 13.72 -1.83
C TRP A 165 13.71 12.79 -2.97
N TYR A 166 12.81 12.41 -3.90
CA TYR A 166 13.19 11.60 -5.05
C TYR A 166 14.16 12.32 -5.98
N GLU A 167 14.00 13.62 -6.20
CA GLU A 167 14.98 14.40 -6.97
C GLU A 167 16.37 14.36 -6.33
N VAL A 168 16.45 14.55 -5.01
CA VAL A 168 17.72 14.46 -4.28
C VAL A 168 18.25 13.03 -4.28
N ALA A 169 17.38 12.04 -4.10
CA ALA A 169 17.73 10.61 -4.11
C ALA A 169 18.36 10.14 -5.43
N THR A 170 18.05 10.83 -6.54
CA THR A 170 18.49 10.45 -7.89
C THR A 170 19.55 11.39 -8.49
N ARG A 171 19.59 12.65 -8.06
CA ARG A 171 20.45 13.70 -8.63
C ARG A 171 21.42 14.34 -7.63
N GLY A 172 21.23 14.13 -6.32
CA GLY A 172 22.10 14.64 -5.26
C GLY A 172 23.47 13.96 -5.24
N ASP A 173 24.36 14.47 -4.42
CA ASP A 173 25.60 13.77 -4.15
C ASP A 173 25.35 12.43 -3.43
N ARG A 174 26.42 11.63 -3.24
CA ARG A 174 26.29 10.27 -2.71
C ARG A 174 25.61 10.22 -1.34
N ASP A 175 25.94 11.14 -0.46
CA ASP A 175 25.48 11.12 0.94
C ASP A 175 24.07 11.71 1.04
N GLU A 176 23.79 12.79 0.29
CA GLU A 176 22.46 13.36 0.16
C GLU A 176 21.48 12.36 -0.46
N ALA A 177 21.89 11.69 -1.54
CA ALA A 177 21.10 10.67 -2.20
C ALA A 177 20.77 9.49 -1.27
N ALA A 178 21.76 9.01 -0.51
CA ALA A 178 21.56 7.91 0.44
C ALA A 178 20.57 8.30 1.55
N THR A 179 20.70 9.50 2.11
CA THR A 179 19.80 10.03 3.14
C THR A 179 18.38 10.17 2.61
N SER A 180 18.22 10.73 1.41
CA SER A 180 16.89 10.92 0.80
C SER A 180 16.22 9.60 0.43
N ARG A 181 16.98 8.61 -0.06
CA ARG A 181 16.48 7.25 -0.30
C ARG A 181 15.96 6.60 0.98
N GLN A 182 16.73 6.67 2.07
CA GLN A 182 16.28 6.12 3.34
C GLN A 182 15.00 6.82 3.83
N ARG A 183 14.94 8.15 3.73
CA ARG A 183 13.76 8.93 4.12
C ARG A 183 12.50 8.53 3.35
N ILE A 184 12.62 8.30 2.03
CA ILE A 184 11.52 7.80 1.20
C ILE A 184 11.07 6.41 1.66
N LEU A 185 12.02 5.50 1.91
CA LEU A 185 11.71 4.14 2.36
C LEU A 185 11.01 4.17 3.73
N ASP A 186 11.50 4.98 4.66
CA ASP A 186 10.90 5.15 5.98
C ASP A 186 9.47 5.73 5.88
N TYR A 187 9.27 6.70 4.98
CA TYR A 187 7.97 7.32 4.75
C TYR A 187 6.94 6.32 4.18
N ASN A 188 7.31 5.58 3.13
CA ASN A 188 6.45 4.57 2.54
C ASN A 188 6.16 3.39 3.50
N GLU A 189 7.16 2.97 4.30
CA GLU A 189 6.93 2.00 5.36
C GLU A 189 5.92 2.51 6.38
N ASP A 190 6.01 3.79 6.75
CA ASP A 190 5.06 4.41 7.68
C ASP A 190 3.64 4.47 7.08
N ASP A 191 3.48 4.77 5.79
CA ASP A 191 2.17 4.76 5.12
C ASP A 191 1.57 3.35 5.09
N CYS A 192 2.35 2.29 4.79
CA CYS A 192 1.91 0.90 4.94
C CYS A 192 1.49 0.57 6.38
N ARG A 193 2.27 0.99 7.38
CA ARG A 193 1.95 0.75 8.80
C ARG A 193 0.77 1.58 9.29
N ALA A 194 0.59 2.79 8.76
CA ALA A 194 -0.58 3.63 9.03
C ALA A 194 -1.87 2.95 8.52
N THR A 195 -1.81 2.34 7.33
CA THR A 195 -2.88 1.52 6.75
C THR A 195 -3.25 0.36 7.69
N LYS A 196 -2.25 -0.37 8.20
CA LYS A 196 -2.47 -1.41 9.21
C LYS A 196 -3.10 -0.86 10.49
N SER A 197 -2.56 0.24 11.02
CA SER A 197 -3.08 0.85 12.24
C SER A 197 -4.55 1.27 12.10
N LEU A 198 -4.92 1.81 10.94
CA LEU A 198 -6.30 2.15 10.62
C LEU A 198 -7.20 0.91 10.59
N ARG A 199 -6.78 -0.22 9.97
CA ARG A 199 -7.54 -1.48 9.97
C ARG A 199 -7.79 -1.98 11.39
N ASP A 200 -6.74 -1.99 12.22
CA ASP A 200 -6.82 -2.46 13.61
C ASP A 200 -7.78 -1.57 14.41
N TRP A 201 -7.74 -0.26 14.19
CA TRP A 201 -8.63 0.70 14.82
C TRP A 201 -10.10 0.51 14.38
N LEU A 202 -10.36 0.30 13.09
CA LEU A 202 -11.68 -0.01 12.55
C LEU A 202 -12.25 -1.30 13.13
N ASN A 203 -11.40 -2.30 13.35
CA ASN A 203 -11.79 -3.58 13.94
C ASN A 203 -11.90 -3.59 15.47
N GLY A 204 -11.43 -2.53 16.11
CA GLY A 204 -11.40 -2.39 17.57
C GLY A 204 -12.09 -1.11 18.08
N PRO A 205 -11.30 -0.10 18.42
CA PRO A 205 -11.82 1.12 19.10
C PRO A 205 -12.90 1.86 18.34
N ALA A 206 -12.82 1.90 16.99
CA ALA A 206 -13.80 2.62 16.17
C ALA A 206 -15.22 2.07 16.29
N LYS A 207 -15.39 0.81 16.67
CA LYS A 207 -16.72 0.18 16.85
C LYS A 207 -17.55 0.84 17.96
N THR A 208 -16.93 1.63 18.83
CA THR A 208 -17.61 2.36 19.91
C THR A 208 -17.96 3.80 19.53
N LEU A 209 -17.56 4.26 18.36
CA LEU A 209 -17.88 5.59 17.85
C LEU A 209 -19.26 5.61 17.19
N ALA A 210 -19.85 6.83 17.07
CA ALA A 210 -21.08 7.02 16.35
C ALA A 210 -20.94 6.55 14.89
N HIS A 211 -21.89 5.74 14.46
CA HIS A 211 -21.95 5.26 13.08
C HIS A 211 -22.54 6.34 12.19
N ARG A 212 -22.19 6.32 10.89
CA ARG A 212 -22.74 7.25 9.89
C ARG A 212 -24.27 7.26 9.85
N ASP A 213 -24.89 6.12 10.11
CA ASP A 213 -26.36 5.94 10.09
C ASP A 213 -27.03 6.16 11.46
N ASP A 214 -26.26 6.54 12.50
CA ASP A 214 -26.83 6.86 13.81
C ASP A 214 -27.56 8.19 13.74
N PRO A 215 -28.77 8.30 14.33
CA PRO A 215 -29.48 9.57 14.38
C PRO A 215 -28.70 10.61 15.22
N LEU A 216 -28.58 11.82 14.68
CA LEU A 216 -28.02 12.98 15.37
C LEU A 216 -28.83 13.39 16.58
#